data_d22403d13b87d5ee2c29950b6691fd2e
#
_entry.id   d22403d13b87d5ee2c29950b6691fd2e
#
_cell.length_a   1.000
_cell.length_b   1.000
_cell.length_c   1.000
_cell.angle_alpha   90.00
_cell.angle_beta   90.00
_cell.angle_gamma   90.00
#
_symmetry.space_group_name_H-M   'P 1'
#
loop_
_entity.id
_entity.type
_entity.pdbx_description
1 polymer ?
#
loop_
_entity_poly.entity_id
_entity_poly.type
_entity_poly.pdbx_seq_one_letter_code
_entity_poly.pdbx_strand_id
1 'polypeptide(L)'
;VEATPAKFGSPSFPAYGYDVRLLHEATGQEVGADEKGVVTVTPPLPPGCMSTVWGQDQRFVQTYFSSFKDQLVYTTFDWGIRDKDGYYFILGRTDDVINTAGHRLGTREIEEAVSGHPNIAEVAVVGVQDAIKGQVPLAFAVVKDAATVATAEARKAIEQEVFKVVDKALGPVGRPARVHFVTLLPKTRSGKVLRRSIQAIAEG
;
A
#
# COMPACT_ATOMS: atom_id res chain seq x y z
N VAL A 1 -24.44 9.38 -23.27
CA VAL A 1 -23.86 8.69 -22.11
C VAL A 1 -23.99 9.66 -20.95
N GLU A 2 -24.85 9.35 -19.96
CA GLU A 2 -24.95 10.17 -18.75
C GLU A 2 -23.59 10.16 -18.04
N ALA A 3 -23.15 11.33 -17.60
CA ALA A 3 -21.92 11.46 -16.86
C ALA A 3 -22.09 10.74 -15.50
N THR A 4 -21.25 9.77 -15.22
CA THR A 4 -21.27 9.08 -13.93
C THR A 4 -20.85 10.05 -12.83
N PRO A 5 -21.61 10.20 -11.73
CA PRO A 5 -21.23 11.06 -10.62
C PRO A 5 -19.83 10.68 -10.09
N ALA A 6 -19.00 11.67 -9.80
CA ALA A 6 -17.68 11.41 -9.23
C ALA A 6 -17.80 11.14 -7.72
N LYS A 7 -17.13 10.09 -7.23
CA LYS A 7 -16.91 9.88 -5.80
C LYS A 7 -15.42 10.15 -5.48
N PHE A 8 -15.16 10.97 -4.46
CA PHE A 8 -13.81 11.31 -4.05
C PHE A 8 -13.01 10.07 -3.65
N GLY A 9 -11.78 9.95 -4.17
CA GLY A 9 -10.90 8.80 -3.93
C GLY A 9 -11.20 7.56 -4.76
N SER A 10 -12.27 7.56 -5.58
CA SER A 10 -12.61 6.44 -6.46
C SER A 10 -12.14 6.68 -7.90
N PRO A 11 -11.50 5.70 -8.56
CA PRO A 11 -11.31 5.69 -10.00
C PRO A 11 -12.60 5.41 -10.79
N SER A 12 -13.74 5.33 -10.11
CA SER A 12 -15.08 5.03 -10.65
C SER A 12 -15.29 3.55 -10.99
N PHE A 13 -15.64 3.24 -12.22
CA PHE A 13 -15.96 1.90 -12.71
C PHE A 13 -14.85 1.34 -13.60
N PRO A 14 -14.80 0.02 -13.80
CA PRO A 14 -13.92 -0.58 -14.80
C PRO A 14 -14.14 0.03 -16.19
N ALA A 15 -13.05 0.24 -16.92
CA ALA A 15 -13.14 0.62 -18.32
C ALA A 15 -13.79 -0.49 -19.14
N TYR A 16 -14.45 -0.12 -20.24
CA TYR A 16 -15.10 -1.09 -21.13
C TYR A 16 -14.10 -2.15 -21.64
N GLY A 17 -14.55 -3.40 -21.60
CA GLY A 17 -13.72 -4.55 -21.98
C GLY A 17 -12.91 -5.16 -20.87
N TYR A 18 -12.91 -4.58 -19.66
CA TYR A 18 -12.25 -5.15 -18.48
C TYR A 18 -13.27 -5.81 -17.55
N ASP A 19 -13.15 -7.13 -17.34
CA ASP A 19 -13.88 -7.85 -16.27
C ASP A 19 -13.06 -7.77 -14.97
N VAL A 20 -13.22 -6.66 -14.25
CA VAL A 20 -12.52 -6.42 -12.97
C VAL A 20 -13.31 -7.03 -11.83
N ARG A 21 -12.67 -7.88 -11.04
CA ARG A 21 -13.24 -8.51 -9.85
C ARG A 21 -12.37 -8.29 -8.63
N LEU A 22 -12.99 -8.36 -7.47
CA LEU A 22 -12.33 -8.35 -6.18
C LEU A 22 -12.42 -9.74 -5.59
N LEU A 23 -11.27 -10.42 -5.45
CA LEU A 23 -11.21 -11.78 -4.96
C LEU A 23 -10.62 -11.84 -3.55
N HIS A 24 -11.21 -12.66 -2.69
CA HIS A 24 -10.66 -12.96 -1.37
C HIS A 24 -9.31 -13.67 -1.52
N GLU A 25 -8.27 -13.12 -0.94
CA GLU A 25 -6.88 -13.57 -1.15
C GLU A 25 -6.66 -15.08 -0.89
N ALA A 26 -7.27 -15.62 0.15
CA ALA A 26 -7.05 -17.02 0.53
C ALA A 26 -7.99 -18.01 -0.19
N THR A 27 -9.23 -17.60 -0.52
CA THR A 27 -10.24 -18.51 -1.08
C THR A 27 -10.44 -18.35 -2.58
N GLY A 28 -10.02 -17.23 -3.16
CA GLY A 28 -10.28 -16.90 -4.56
C GLY A 28 -11.75 -16.59 -4.88
N GLN A 29 -12.64 -16.59 -3.89
CA GLN A 29 -14.04 -16.25 -4.10
C GLN A 29 -14.22 -14.74 -4.27
N GLU A 30 -15.16 -14.32 -5.10
CA GLU A 30 -15.48 -12.90 -5.24
C GLU A 30 -16.09 -12.37 -3.93
N VAL A 31 -15.58 -11.23 -3.46
CA VAL A 31 -16.04 -10.58 -2.23
C VAL A 31 -17.29 -9.74 -2.48
N GLY A 32 -18.06 -9.49 -1.42
CA GLY A 32 -19.25 -8.66 -1.45
C GLY A 32 -18.96 -7.16 -1.54
N ALA A 33 -20.04 -6.36 -1.54
CA ALA A 33 -19.91 -4.91 -1.45
C ALA A 33 -19.32 -4.51 -0.09
N ASP A 34 -18.47 -3.47 -0.11
CA ASP A 34 -17.75 -2.94 1.05
C ASP A 34 -16.74 -3.93 1.69
N GLU A 35 -16.48 -5.07 1.04
CA GLU A 35 -15.47 -6.03 1.47
C GLU A 35 -14.16 -5.84 0.71
N LYS A 36 -13.03 -6.01 1.43
CA LYS A 36 -11.68 -5.92 0.87
C LYS A 36 -11.33 -7.18 0.08
N GLY A 37 -10.91 -7.00 -1.15
CA GLY A 37 -10.43 -8.08 -2.02
C GLY A 37 -9.21 -7.67 -2.84
N VAL A 38 -8.55 -8.65 -3.43
CA VAL A 38 -7.47 -8.43 -4.41
C VAL A 38 -8.10 -8.04 -5.73
N VAL A 39 -7.65 -6.94 -6.31
CA VAL A 39 -8.11 -6.48 -7.63
C VAL A 39 -7.54 -7.40 -8.70
N THR A 40 -8.41 -8.05 -9.45
CA THR A 40 -8.05 -8.97 -10.53
C THR A 40 -8.79 -8.60 -11.81
N VAL A 41 -8.26 -9.05 -12.95
CA VAL A 41 -8.93 -8.93 -14.25
C VAL A 41 -9.10 -10.33 -14.83
N THR A 42 -10.36 -10.70 -15.13
CA THR A 42 -10.67 -11.99 -15.74
C THR A 42 -10.42 -11.93 -17.25
N PRO A 43 -9.66 -12.88 -17.85
CA PRO A 43 -9.50 -12.96 -19.31
C PRO A 43 -10.81 -13.24 -20.06
N PRO A 44 -10.90 -12.84 -21.34
CA PRO A 44 -9.81 -12.33 -22.20
C PRO A 44 -9.42 -10.91 -21.83
N LEU A 45 -8.10 -10.67 -21.71
CA LEU A 45 -7.61 -9.33 -21.44
C LEU A 45 -7.78 -8.44 -22.67
N PRO A 46 -8.16 -7.15 -22.52
CA PRO A 46 -8.24 -6.22 -23.64
C PRO A 46 -6.91 -6.05 -24.37
N PRO A 47 -6.92 -5.71 -25.67
CA PRO A 47 -5.69 -5.60 -26.49
C PRO A 47 -4.64 -4.62 -25.97
N GLY A 48 -5.03 -3.65 -25.14
CA GLY A 48 -4.11 -2.69 -24.50
C GLY A 48 -3.37 -3.23 -23.28
N CYS A 49 -3.72 -4.42 -22.80
CA CYS A 49 -3.02 -5.05 -21.69
C CYS A 49 -1.65 -5.58 -22.11
N MET A 50 -0.73 -5.65 -21.13
CA MET A 50 0.56 -6.29 -21.32
C MET A 50 0.37 -7.75 -21.69
N SER A 51 0.94 -8.17 -22.83
CA SER A 51 0.84 -9.55 -23.33
C SER A 51 1.94 -10.46 -22.77
N THR A 52 3.11 -9.91 -22.50
CA THR A 52 4.25 -10.63 -21.89
C THR A 52 5.33 -9.67 -21.41
N VAL A 53 6.37 -10.20 -20.77
CA VAL A 53 7.65 -9.53 -20.50
C VAL A 53 8.64 -9.98 -21.57
N TRP A 54 9.31 -9.05 -22.23
CA TRP A 54 10.26 -9.33 -23.32
C TRP A 54 11.26 -10.43 -22.95
N GLY A 55 11.23 -11.52 -23.71
CA GLY A 55 12.10 -12.69 -23.49
C GLY A 55 11.85 -13.47 -22.20
N GLN A 56 10.75 -13.22 -21.46
CA GLN A 56 10.46 -13.86 -20.17
C GLN A 56 8.96 -14.21 -20.00
N ASP A 57 8.39 -14.93 -20.95
CA ASP A 57 6.97 -15.31 -20.94
C ASP A 57 6.57 -16.08 -19.68
N GLN A 58 7.42 -17.03 -19.24
CA GLN A 58 7.16 -17.79 -18.01
C GLN A 58 7.12 -16.89 -16.77
N ARG A 59 8.00 -15.91 -16.70
CA ARG A 59 7.99 -14.93 -15.61
C ARG A 59 6.72 -14.10 -15.60
N PHE A 60 6.22 -13.72 -16.78
CA PHE A 60 4.94 -13.02 -16.91
C PHE A 60 3.80 -13.85 -16.33
N VAL A 61 3.68 -15.10 -16.76
CA VAL A 61 2.63 -16.01 -16.28
C VAL A 61 2.78 -16.25 -14.77
N GLN A 62 3.97 -16.58 -14.30
CA GLN A 62 4.23 -16.82 -12.88
C GLN A 62 3.94 -15.58 -12.02
N THR A 63 4.26 -14.39 -12.50
CA THR A 63 4.03 -13.17 -11.74
C THR A 63 2.55 -12.82 -11.66
N TYR A 64 1.85 -12.83 -12.79
CA TYR A 64 0.53 -12.21 -12.85
C TYR A 64 -0.65 -13.20 -12.80
N PHE A 65 -0.43 -14.50 -13.05
CA PHE A 65 -1.49 -15.50 -13.13
C PHE A 65 -1.35 -16.65 -12.14
N SER A 66 -0.42 -16.62 -11.20
CA SER A 66 -0.19 -17.72 -10.24
C SER A 66 -0.79 -17.49 -8.86
N SER A 67 -1.34 -16.31 -8.59
CA SER A 67 -1.85 -15.95 -7.26
C SER A 67 -3.08 -16.81 -6.85
N PHE A 68 -3.89 -17.22 -7.80
CA PHE A 68 -5.09 -18.03 -7.59
C PHE A 68 -4.98 -19.33 -8.37
N LYS A 69 -4.69 -20.45 -7.68
CA LYS A 69 -4.30 -21.74 -8.30
C LYS A 69 -5.34 -22.33 -9.26
N ASP A 70 -6.62 -22.17 -8.95
CA ASP A 70 -7.72 -22.79 -9.69
C ASP A 70 -8.46 -21.80 -10.61
N GLN A 71 -7.90 -20.62 -10.83
CA GLN A 71 -8.53 -19.57 -11.61
C GLN A 71 -7.52 -18.88 -12.52
N LEU A 72 -7.90 -18.73 -13.79
CA LEU A 72 -7.13 -17.93 -14.73
C LEU A 72 -7.55 -16.46 -14.58
N VAL A 73 -6.89 -15.73 -13.71
CA VAL A 73 -7.11 -14.28 -13.48
C VAL A 73 -5.78 -13.53 -13.44
N TYR A 74 -5.76 -12.36 -14.04
CA TYR A 74 -4.63 -11.44 -13.97
C TYR A 74 -4.68 -10.69 -12.63
N THR A 75 -3.63 -10.77 -11.82
CA THR A 75 -3.53 -10.06 -10.54
C THR A 75 -2.85 -8.72 -10.74
N THR A 76 -3.49 -7.63 -10.28
CA THR A 76 -2.90 -6.27 -10.35
C THR A 76 -1.93 -5.99 -9.21
N PHE A 77 -1.92 -6.82 -8.18
CA PHE A 77 -1.25 -6.60 -6.90
C PHE A 77 -1.78 -5.39 -6.13
N ASP A 78 -3.04 -5.04 -6.31
CA ASP A 78 -3.71 -4.00 -5.55
C ASP A 78 -4.82 -4.59 -4.69
N TRP A 79 -5.00 -4.00 -3.50
CA TRP A 79 -6.20 -4.18 -2.71
C TRP A 79 -7.26 -3.17 -3.13
N GLY A 80 -8.49 -3.60 -3.17
CA GLY A 80 -9.64 -2.73 -3.42
C GLY A 80 -10.86 -3.12 -2.63
N ILE A 81 -11.82 -2.20 -2.59
CA ILE A 81 -13.20 -2.44 -2.22
C ILE A 81 -14.10 -1.95 -3.35
N ARG A 82 -15.29 -2.51 -3.43
CA ARG A 82 -16.37 -2.03 -4.31
C ARG A 82 -17.55 -1.68 -3.42
N ASP A 83 -17.98 -0.43 -3.45
CA ASP A 83 -19.10 0.00 -2.65
C ASP A 83 -20.45 -0.53 -3.21
N LYS A 84 -21.54 -0.28 -2.49
CA LYS A 84 -22.91 -0.72 -2.85
C LYS A 84 -23.41 -0.11 -4.15
N ASP A 85 -22.84 1.03 -4.57
CA ASP A 85 -23.17 1.69 -5.84
C ASP A 85 -22.27 1.21 -6.99
N GLY A 86 -21.34 0.27 -6.73
CA GLY A 86 -20.45 -0.33 -7.71
C GLY A 86 -19.15 0.42 -7.97
N TYR A 87 -18.86 1.50 -7.22
CA TYR A 87 -17.61 2.24 -7.35
C TYR A 87 -16.45 1.50 -6.70
N TYR A 88 -15.32 1.45 -7.40
CA TYR A 88 -14.10 0.86 -6.87
C TYR A 88 -13.26 1.89 -6.11
N PHE A 89 -12.58 1.44 -5.06
CA PHE A 89 -11.59 2.21 -4.32
C PHE A 89 -10.34 1.37 -4.18
N ILE A 90 -9.19 1.92 -4.55
CA ILE A 90 -7.90 1.24 -4.46
C ILE A 90 -7.25 1.59 -3.13
N LEU A 91 -7.04 0.58 -2.28
CA LEU A 91 -6.56 0.75 -0.90
C LEU A 91 -5.04 0.73 -0.79
N GLY A 92 -4.34 0.09 -1.75
CA GLY A 92 -2.88 -0.03 -1.73
C GLY A 92 -2.43 -1.32 -2.38
N ARG A 93 -1.12 -1.63 -2.27
CA ARG A 93 -0.51 -2.81 -2.87
C ARG A 93 -0.65 -4.04 -1.98
N THR A 94 -0.82 -5.21 -2.58
CA THR A 94 -0.83 -6.50 -1.87
C THR A 94 0.58 -6.96 -1.48
N ASP A 95 1.60 -6.47 -2.18
CA ASP A 95 3.02 -6.76 -1.96
C ASP A 95 3.71 -5.72 -1.06
N ASP A 96 3.07 -4.56 -0.79
CA ASP A 96 3.54 -3.54 0.15
C ASP A 96 2.96 -3.81 1.57
N VAL A 97 3.23 -4.99 2.12
CA VAL A 97 2.76 -5.39 3.45
C VAL A 97 3.92 -5.73 4.36
N ILE A 98 3.73 -5.47 5.64
CA ILE A 98 4.67 -5.75 6.72
C ILE A 98 4.05 -6.85 7.59
N ASN A 99 4.77 -7.95 7.77
CA ASN A 99 4.32 -9.05 8.61
C ASN A 99 4.93 -8.91 10.01
N THR A 100 4.19 -8.25 10.91
CA THR A 100 4.62 -7.98 12.29
C THR A 100 3.88 -8.87 13.27
N ALA A 101 4.58 -9.74 13.99
CA ALA A 101 4.02 -10.60 15.04
C ALA A 101 2.74 -11.35 14.59
N GLY A 102 2.72 -11.84 13.35
CA GLY A 102 1.57 -12.56 12.76
C GLY A 102 0.46 -11.66 12.19
N HIS A 103 0.57 -10.34 12.33
CA HIS A 103 -0.33 -9.38 11.70
C HIS A 103 0.22 -8.90 10.36
N ARG A 104 -0.67 -8.78 9.37
CA ARG A 104 -0.35 -8.27 8.05
C ARG A 104 -0.84 -6.84 7.92
N LEU A 105 0.08 -5.89 7.91
CA LEU A 105 -0.17 -4.45 7.88
C LEU A 105 0.22 -3.87 6.53
N GLY A 106 -0.68 -3.10 5.92
CA GLY A 106 -0.36 -2.32 4.72
C GLY A 106 0.54 -1.14 5.08
N THR A 107 1.62 -0.92 4.33
CA THR A 107 2.48 0.25 4.53
C THR A 107 1.69 1.55 4.43
N ARG A 108 0.74 1.61 3.49
CA ARG A 108 -0.11 2.77 3.26
C ARG A 108 -1.02 3.09 4.45
N GLU A 109 -1.58 2.08 5.11
CA GLU A 109 -2.42 2.27 6.30
C GLU A 109 -1.63 2.97 7.42
N ILE A 110 -0.36 2.57 7.61
CA ILE A 110 0.53 3.19 8.60
C ILE A 110 0.93 4.61 8.14
N GLU A 111 1.22 4.80 6.85
CA GLU A 111 1.55 6.12 6.29
C GLU A 111 0.40 7.11 6.46
N GLU A 112 -0.84 6.69 6.20
CA GLU A 112 -2.03 7.51 6.40
C GLU A 112 -2.20 7.89 7.89
N ALA A 113 -2.02 6.93 8.79
CA ALA A 113 -2.07 7.20 10.23
C ALA A 113 -1.00 8.20 10.67
N VAL A 114 0.26 8.03 10.24
CA VAL A 114 1.37 8.96 10.54
C VAL A 114 1.11 10.34 9.94
N SER A 115 0.56 10.43 8.72
CA SER A 115 0.20 11.68 8.06
C SER A 115 -0.90 12.46 8.79
N GLY A 116 -1.65 11.81 9.67
CA GLY A 116 -2.61 12.46 10.57
C GLY A 116 -1.96 13.40 11.60
N HIS A 117 -0.65 13.32 11.81
CA HIS A 117 0.09 14.25 12.68
C HIS A 117 0.29 15.60 11.96
N PRO A 118 -0.08 16.75 12.58
CA PRO A 118 -0.16 18.05 11.89
C PRO A 118 1.17 18.56 11.34
N ASN A 119 2.30 18.15 11.93
CA ASN A 119 3.64 18.59 11.50
C ASN A 119 4.28 17.67 10.46
N ILE A 120 3.68 16.54 10.10
CA ILE A 120 4.20 15.66 9.05
C ILE A 120 3.74 16.16 7.67
N ALA A 121 4.70 16.38 6.78
CA ALA A 121 4.47 16.77 5.39
C ALA A 121 4.38 15.55 4.47
N GLU A 122 5.34 14.63 4.63
CA GLU A 122 5.42 13.39 3.85
C GLU A 122 5.94 12.26 4.74
N VAL A 123 5.53 11.04 4.43
CA VAL A 123 6.04 9.84 5.11
C VAL A 123 6.15 8.67 4.15
N ALA A 124 7.13 7.83 4.38
CA ALA A 124 7.26 6.52 3.78
C ALA A 124 7.48 5.48 4.88
N VAL A 125 6.77 4.36 4.79
CA VAL A 125 6.92 3.26 5.73
C VAL A 125 7.46 2.04 4.98
N VAL A 126 8.46 1.39 5.59
CA VAL A 126 9.05 0.15 5.09
C VAL A 126 9.10 -0.90 6.20
N GLY A 127 8.98 -2.17 5.84
CA GLY A 127 9.21 -3.28 6.76
C GLY A 127 10.69 -3.63 6.80
N VAL A 128 11.27 -3.72 7.98
CA VAL A 128 12.63 -4.24 8.18
C VAL A 128 12.59 -5.50 9.01
N GLN A 129 13.59 -6.37 8.83
CA GLN A 129 13.67 -7.62 9.55
C GLN A 129 13.86 -7.40 11.05
N ASP A 130 13.15 -8.18 11.86
CA ASP A 130 13.25 -8.20 13.30
C ASP A 130 13.31 -9.65 13.80
N ALA A 131 14.26 -9.95 14.70
CA ALA A 131 14.54 -11.31 15.14
C ALA A 131 13.37 -11.99 15.89
N ILE A 132 12.47 -11.21 16.46
CA ILE A 132 11.36 -11.71 17.30
C ILE A 132 10.03 -11.60 16.56
N LYS A 133 9.79 -10.47 15.89
CA LYS A 133 8.50 -10.14 15.29
C LYS A 133 8.39 -10.49 13.79
N GLY A 134 9.47 -11.00 13.20
CA GLY A 134 9.60 -11.23 11.77
C GLY A 134 9.94 -9.94 11.03
N GLN A 135 9.01 -8.99 10.97
CA GLN A 135 9.25 -7.64 10.47
C GLN A 135 8.69 -6.61 11.45
N VAL A 136 9.28 -5.41 11.41
CA VAL A 136 8.74 -4.24 12.09
C VAL A 136 8.67 -3.06 11.13
N PRO A 137 7.63 -2.21 11.22
CA PRO A 137 7.57 -1.00 10.41
C PRO A 137 8.56 0.05 10.90
N LEU A 138 9.29 0.67 9.97
CA LEU A 138 10.05 1.90 10.16
C LEU A 138 9.42 3.01 9.34
N ALA A 139 9.21 4.17 9.96
CA ALA A 139 8.71 5.36 9.29
C ALA A 139 9.86 6.34 9.00
N PHE A 140 9.88 6.87 7.78
CA PHE A 140 10.76 7.96 7.35
C PHE A 140 9.88 9.15 7.03
N ALA A 141 9.98 10.20 7.86
CA ALA A 141 9.07 11.34 7.82
C ALA A 141 9.79 12.64 7.49
N VAL A 142 9.18 13.42 6.60
CA VAL A 142 9.56 14.81 6.34
C VAL A 142 8.60 15.69 7.13
N VAL A 143 9.13 16.58 7.95
CA VAL A 143 8.33 17.54 8.72
C VAL A 143 8.08 18.83 7.93
N LYS A 144 6.97 19.49 8.22
CA LYS A 144 6.65 20.80 7.63
C LYS A 144 7.59 21.90 8.12
N ASP A 145 7.95 21.84 9.40
CA ASP A 145 8.87 22.79 10.04
C ASP A 145 10.07 22.04 10.63
N ALA A 146 11.24 22.21 9.99
CA ALA A 146 12.48 21.56 10.39
C ALA A 146 12.96 21.98 11.81
N ALA A 147 12.56 23.15 12.30
CA ALA A 147 12.92 23.61 13.64
C ALA A 147 12.35 22.70 14.73
N THR A 148 11.21 22.06 14.47
CA THR A 148 10.54 21.13 15.43
C THR A 148 11.29 19.83 15.67
N VAL A 149 12.27 19.50 14.83
CA VAL A 149 13.09 18.28 14.93
C VAL A 149 14.59 18.59 14.95
N ALA A 150 14.96 19.82 15.31
CA ALA A 150 16.34 20.27 15.30
C ALA A 150 17.21 19.58 16.34
N THR A 151 16.67 19.28 17.54
CA THR A 151 17.39 18.59 18.61
C THR A 151 16.95 17.13 18.77
N ALA A 152 17.75 16.32 19.47
CA ALA A 152 17.42 14.92 19.74
C ALA A 152 16.16 14.81 20.61
N GLU A 153 16.00 15.68 21.59
CA GLU A 153 14.85 15.74 22.49
C GLU A 153 13.58 16.09 21.72
N ALA A 154 13.65 17.08 20.82
CA ALA A 154 12.54 17.49 19.98
C ALA A 154 12.10 16.35 19.03
N ARG A 155 13.04 15.66 18.41
CA ARG A 155 12.75 14.48 17.58
C ARG A 155 12.02 13.40 18.36
N LYS A 156 12.49 13.10 19.57
CA LYS A 156 11.86 12.11 20.45
C LYS A 156 10.45 12.53 20.88
N ALA A 157 10.21 13.81 21.12
CA ALA A 157 8.90 14.33 21.45
C ALA A 157 7.91 14.14 20.28
N ILE A 158 8.28 14.56 19.07
CA ILE A 158 7.44 14.38 17.86
C ILE A 158 7.23 12.88 17.55
N GLU A 159 8.26 12.04 17.71
CA GLU A 159 8.12 10.58 17.55
C GLU A 159 7.04 10.02 18.49
N GLN A 160 7.00 10.43 19.75
CA GLN A 160 5.99 10.00 20.72
C GLN A 160 4.58 10.50 20.37
N GLU A 161 4.47 11.70 19.82
CA GLU A 161 3.19 12.23 19.32
C GLU A 161 2.70 11.43 18.11
N VAL A 162 3.57 11.11 17.16
CA VAL A 162 3.26 10.23 16.02
C VAL A 162 2.80 8.86 16.51
N PHE A 163 3.47 8.27 17.49
CA PHE A 163 3.06 6.97 18.05
C PHE A 163 1.64 7.02 18.62
N LYS A 164 1.28 8.08 19.34
CA LYS A 164 -0.09 8.24 19.87
C LYS A 164 -1.14 8.35 18.76
N VAL A 165 -0.81 9.05 17.66
CA VAL A 165 -1.71 9.17 16.50
C VAL A 165 -1.92 7.81 15.85
N VAL A 166 -0.84 7.06 15.63
CA VAL A 166 -0.90 5.71 15.04
C VAL A 166 -1.64 4.74 15.97
N ASP A 167 -1.35 4.75 17.26
CA ASP A 167 -2.04 3.88 18.24
C ASP A 167 -3.54 4.11 18.26
N LYS A 168 -3.97 5.37 18.12
CA LYS A 168 -5.39 5.71 18.04
C LYS A 168 -6.06 5.20 16.76
N ALA A 169 -5.33 5.21 15.64
CA ALA A 169 -5.86 4.82 14.33
C ALA A 169 -5.81 3.30 14.09
N LEU A 170 -4.68 2.66 14.42
CA LEU A 170 -4.40 1.26 14.05
C LEU A 170 -4.11 0.35 15.26
N GLY A 171 -4.05 0.94 16.46
CA GLY A 171 -3.60 0.23 17.65
C GLY A 171 -2.07 0.02 17.71
N PRO A 172 -1.56 -0.57 18.81
CA PRO A 172 -0.12 -0.74 19.04
C PRO A 172 0.60 -1.60 17.99
N VAL A 173 -0.12 -2.45 17.29
CA VAL A 173 0.45 -3.33 16.25
C VAL A 173 0.90 -2.55 15.01
N GLY A 174 0.22 -1.44 14.70
CA GLY A 174 0.57 -0.55 13.59
C GLY A 174 1.68 0.45 13.91
N ARG A 175 2.09 0.55 15.19
CA ARG A 175 3.10 1.52 15.64
C ARG A 175 4.45 1.21 15.00
N PRO A 176 5.09 2.19 14.30
CA PRO A 176 6.45 2.03 13.83
C PRO A 176 7.42 1.76 15.00
N ALA A 177 8.44 0.93 14.77
CA ALA A 177 9.50 0.73 15.75
C ALA A 177 10.30 2.02 15.99
N ARG A 178 10.39 2.87 14.95
CA ARG A 178 11.03 4.19 15.02
C ARG A 178 10.49 5.12 13.92
N VAL A 179 10.57 6.43 14.16
CA VAL A 179 10.36 7.47 13.16
C VAL A 179 11.70 8.18 12.88
N HIS A 180 12.20 8.02 11.67
CA HIS A 180 13.39 8.74 11.19
C HIS A 180 12.97 10.02 10.50
N PHE A 181 13.41 11.16 11.03
CA PHE A 181 13.15 12.45 10.40
C PHE A 181 14.22 12.72 9.35
N VAL A 182 13.77 12.93 8.12
CA VAL A 182 14.63 13.15 6.95
C VAL A 182 14.24 14.46 6.25
N THR A 183 15.16 15.03 5.48
CA THR A 183 14.90 16.27 4.74
C THR A 183 14.08 16.05 3.47
N LEU A 184 14.21 14.85 2.87
CA LEU A 184 13.46 14.47 1.68
C LEU A 184 13.36 12.94 1.58
N LEU A 185 12.34 12.45 0.89
CA LEU A 185 12.21 11.05 0.51
C LEU A 185 12.70 10.85 -0.93
N PRO A 186 13.43 9.76 -1.22
CA PRO A 186 13.83 9.45 -2.59
C PRO A 186 12.58 9.15 -3.43
N LYS A 187 12.49 9.79 -4.58
CA LYS A 187 11.33 9.68 -5.48
C LYS A 187 11.79 9.40 -6.91
N THR A 188 10.92 8.73 -7.66
CA THR A 188 11.05 8.65 -9.11
C THR A 188 10.83 10.02 -9.74
N ARG A 189 11.15 10.15 -11.04
CA ARG A 189 10.87 11.35 -11.83
C ARG A 189 9.36 11.71 -11.85
N SER A 190 8.48 10.71 -11.69
CA SER A 190 7.03 10.91 -11.61
C SER A 190 6.50 11.18 -10.18
N GLY A 191 7.39 11.35 -9.18
CA GLY A 191 7.02 11.67 -7.81
C GLY A 191 6.70 10.46 -6.90
N LYS A 192 6.80 9.22 -7.40
CA LYS A 192 6.58 8.03 -6.57
C LYS A 192 7.77 7.78 -5.65
N VAL A 193 7.49 7.53 -4.36
CA VAL A 193 8.49 7.17 -3.37
C VAL A 193 9.14 5.83 -3.72
N LEU A 194 10.47 5.78 -3.66
CA LEU A 194 11.29 4.59 -3.92
C LEU A 194 11.44 3.74 -2.65
N ARG A 195 10.36 3.07 -2.21
CA ARG A 195 10.34 2.28 -0.97
C ARG A 195 11.45 1.23 -0.91
N ARG A 196 11.73 0.52 -2.01
CA ARG A 196 12.82 -0.49 -2.04
C ARG A 196 14.18 0.11 -1.74
N SER A 197 14.45 1.33 -2.21
CA SER A 197 15.71 2.02 -1.90
C SER A 197 15.77 2.44 -0.43
N ILE A 198 14.64 2.91 0.13
CA ILE A 198 14.54 3.24 1.56
C ILE A 198 14.76 1.99 2.41
N GLN A 199 14.11 0.88 2.06
CA GLN A 199 14.27 -0.40 2.76
C GLN A 199 15.71 -0.90 2.72
N ALA A 200 16.36 -0.88 1.54
CA ALA A 200 17.75 -1.29 1.42
C ALA A 200 18.70 -0.44 2.28
N ILE A 201 18.44 0.86 2.41
CA ILE A 201 19.22 1.74 3.30
C ILE A 201 18.95 1.42 4.78
N ALA A 202 17.71 1.05 5.11
CA ALA A 202 17.30 0.75 6.48
C ALA A 202 17.84 -0.60 6.99
N GLU A 203 18.07 -1.53 6.08
CA GLU A 203 18.61 -2.88 6.38
C GLU A 203 20.14 -2.95 6.32
N GLY A 204 20.83 -1.91 5.81
CA GLY A 204 22.30 -1.81 5.70
C GLY A 204 22.78 -2.29 4.36
#